data_958a3e140f65f96bc9491a2c89fa3812
#
_entry.id   958a3e140f65f96bc9491a2c89fa3812
#
_cell.length_a   1.000
_cell.length_b   1.000
_cell.length_c   1.000
_cell.angle_alpha   90.00
_cell.angle_beta   90.00
_cell.angle_gamma   90.00
#
_symmetry.space_group_name_H-M   'P 1'
#
loop_
_entity.id
_entity.type
_entity.pdbx_description
1 polymer ?
#
loop_
_entity_poly.entity_id
_entity_poly.type
_entity_poly.pdbx_seq_one_letter_code
_entity_poly.pdbx_strand_id
1 'polypeptide(L)'
;MLLSLSLAAAAAAKSLSIGDRLILWLHIAFAIFTIGPVTVAIMSTPRYIRARNLTVVRYLYRTTRIFVLISLGVLVFGIVLAQQLNDFAKPWLNIAMTLFVVAIVLLVIVLRDQRKSISALETAEAADALPPGATLTPVAAAAGAPALDMSPEAVDAAHAAGQPEPAPQVAAAQARHVATVERGRIATLGAVVAVDWLVILVLMVWH
;
A
#
# COMPACT_ATOMS: atom_id res chain seq x y z
N MET A 1 12.00 56.73 3.87
CA MET A 1 12.89 55.60 3.50
C MET A 1 12.36 54.23 3.96
N LEU A 2 11.86 54.06 5.19
CA LEU A 2 11.31 52.79 5.66
C LEU A 2 9.98 52.40 4.99
N LEU A 3 9.11 53.37 4.67
CA LEU A 3 7.83 53.13 4.00
C LEU A 3 8.00 52.70 2.52
N SER A 4 9.01 53.17 1.85
CA SER A 4 9.34 52.77 0.46
C SER A 4 9.93 51.36 0.43
N LEU A 5 10.69 50.93 1.46
CA LEU A 5 11.20 49.58 1.58
C LEU A 5 10.07 48.58 1.86
N SER A 6 9.10 48.95 2.71
CA SER A 6 7.96 48.08 3.03
C SER A 6 7.00 47.93 1.84
N LEU A 7 6.81 49.00 1.05
CA LEU A 7 6.01 48.97 -0.16
C LEU A 7 6.68 48.14 -1.28
N ALA A 8 8.01 48.25 -1.40
CA ALA A 8 8.80 47.43 -2.33
C ALA A 8 8.81 45.94 -1.91
N ALA A 9 8.90 45.67 -0.63
CA ALA A 9 8.77 44.28 -0.09
C ALA A 9 7.38 43.71 -0.30
N ALA A 10 6.32 44.50 -0.14
CA ALA A 10 4.96 44.07 -0.41
C ALA A 10 4.68 43.91 -1.93
N ALA A 11 5.34 44.71 -2.81
CA ALA A 11 5.24 44.55 -4.24
C ALA A 11 6.10 43.38 -4.79
N ALA A 12 7.15 43.00 -4.05
CA ALA A 12 7.97 41.83 -4.36
C ALA A 12 7.35 40.50 -3.88
N ALA A 13 6.27 40.52 -3.10
CA ALA A 13 5.42 39.37 -2.86
C ALA A 13 4.82 38.95 -4.20
N LYS A 14 5.52 38.03 -4.91
CA LYS A 14 5.11 37.48 -6.20
C LYS A 14 3.66 37.01 -6.07
N SER A 15 2.73 37.82 -6.59
CA SER A 15 1.32 37.41 -6.60
C SER A 15 1.22 36.14 -7.42
N LEU A 16 0.82 35.04 -6.77
CA LEU A 16 0.57 33.78 -7.44
C LEU A 16 -0.35 34.01 -8.63
N SER A 17 0.05 33.55 -9.81
CA SER A 17 -0.81 33.58 -10.98
C SER A 17 -2.07 32.77 -10.73
N ILE A 18 -3.12 32.99 -11.52
CA ILE A 18 -4.35 32.18 -11.42
C ILE A 18 -4.02 30.69 -11.62
N GLY A 19 -3.07 30.39 -12.53
CA GLY A 19 -2.59 29.03 -12.76
C GLY A 19 -1.92 28.42 -11.52
N ASP A 20 -1.03 29.17 -10.85
CA ASP A 20 -0.34 28.69 -9.64
C ASP A 20 -1.33 28.41 -8.50
N ARG A 21 -2.33 29.26 -8.34
CA ARG A 21 -3.41 29.05 -7.35
C ARG A 21 -4.23 27.80 -7.64
N LEU A 22 -4.53 27.55 -8.91
CA LEU A 22 -5.25 26.34 -9.33
C LEU A 22 -4.43 25.08 -9.06
N ILE A 23 -3.15 25.07 -9.39
CA ILE A 23 -2.25 23.94 -9.14
C ILE A 23 -2.09 23.69 -7.63
N LEU A 24 -1.93 24.74 -6.83
CA LEU A 24 -1.88 24.65 -5.38
C LEU A 24 -3.17 24.06 -4.82
N TRP A 25 -4.32 24.52 -5.29
CA TRP A 25 -5.62 24.00 -4.88
C TRP A 25 -5.77 22.51 -5.23
N LEU A 26 -5.37 22.12 -6.45
CA LEU A 26 -5.38 20.72 -6.87
C LEU A 26 -4.44 19.88 -6.00
N HIS A 27 -3.22 20.36 -5.73
CA HIS A 27 -2.28 19.66 -4.86
C HIS A 27 -2.87 19.39 -3.47
N ILE A 28 -3.47 20.41 -2.85
CA ILE A 28 -4.11 20.29 -1.53
C ILE A 28 -5.32 19.35 -1.59
N ALA A 29 -6.17 19.49 -2.63
CA ALA A 29 -7.33 18.62 -2.80
C ALA A 29 -6.90 17.14 -2.93
N PHE A 30 -5.95 16.85 -3.81
CA PHE A 30 -5.41 15.49 -3.95
C PHE A 30 -4.82 14.96 -2.64
N ALA A 31 -4.09 15.80 -1.90
CA ALA A 31 -3.53 15.40 -0.61
C ALA A 31 -4.64 14.99 0.39
N ILE A 32 -5.66 15.83 0.57
CA ILE A 32 -6.76 15.57 1.52
C ILE A 32 -7.54 14.31 1.13
N PHE A 33 -7.95 14.21 -0.15
CA PHE A 33 -8.76 13.10 -0.64
C PHE A 33 -7.99 11.78 -0.75
N THR A 34 -6.66 11.79 -0.68
CA THR A 34 -5.82 10.60 -0.80
C THR A 34 -5.33 10.12 0.55
N ILE A 35 -4.73 11.01 1.34
CA ILE A 35 -4.05 10.66 2.59
C ILE A 35 -5.05 10.12 3.62
N GLY A 36 -6.22 10.78 3.75
CA GLY A 36 -7.26 10.35 4.70
C GLY A 36 -7.73 8.92 4.45
N PRO A 37 -8.31 8.62 3.28
CA PRO A 37 -8.83 7.29 2.97
C PRO A 37 -7.77 6.18 2.99
N VAL A 38 -6.53 6.44 2.51
CA VAL A 38 -5.48 5.43 2.52
C VAL A 38 -5.07 5.08 3.95
N THR A 39 -4.94 6.08 4.82
CA THR A 39 -4.59 5.87 6.23
C THR A 39 -5.67 5.06 6.94
N VAL A 40 -6.95 5.40 6.75
CA VAL A 40 -8.08 4.66 7.33
C VAL A 40 -8.11 3.21 6.82
N ALA A 41 -7.89 2.97 5.53
CA ALA A 41 -7.88 1.63 4.96
C ALA A 41 -6.77 0.76 5.56
N ILE A 42 -5.55 1.30 5.69
CA ILE A 42 -4.40 0.58 6.24
C ILE A 42 -4.61 0.29 7.74
N MET A 43 -5.01 1.29 8.53
CA MET A 43 -5.22 1.15 9.97
C MET A 43 -6.38 0.20 10.31
N SER A 44 -7.37 0.07 9.42
CA SER A 44 -8.50 -0.85 9.59
C SER A 44 -8.14 -2.31 9.24
N THR A 45 -7.21 -2.52 8.32
CA THR A 45 -6.84 -3.86 7.80
C THR A 45 -6.52 -4.88 8.90
N PRO A 46 -5.68 -4.58 9.94
CA PRO A 46 -5.33 -5.55 10.98
C PRO A 46 -6.54 -6.08 11.77
N ARG A 47 -7.56 -5.23 11.96
CA ARG A 47 -8.80 -5.62 12.64
C ARG A 47 -9.56 -6.69 11.86
N TYR A 48 -9.68 -6.51 10.53
CA TYR A 48 -10.44 -7.43 9.68
C TYR A 48 -9.68 -8.71 9.35
N ILE A 49 -8.34 -8.69 9.31
CA ILE A 49 -7.52 -9.91 9.29
C ILE A 49 -7.79 -10.74 10.56
N ARG A 50 -7.84 -10.08 11.73
CA ARG A 50 -8.16 -10.75 13.01
C ARG A 50 -9.56 -11.34 13.02
N ALA A 51 -10.54 -10.66 12.45
CA ALA A 51 -11.91 -11.12 12.31
C ALA A 51 -12.10 -12.16 11.20
N ARG A 52 -11.04 -12.54 10.47
CA ARG A 52 -11.07 -13.47 9.31
C ARG A 52 -12.08 -13.05 8.23
N ASN A 53 -12.35 -11.78 8.09
CA ASN A 53 -13.30 -11.28 7.10
C ASN A 53 -12.59 -11.02 5.76
N LEU A 54 -12.45 -12.07 4.94
CA LEU A 54 -11.74 -12.03 3.67
C LEU A 54 -12.32 -10.99 2.72
N THR A 55 -13.65 -10.86 2.66
CA THR A 55 -14.33 -9.90 1.77
C THR A 55 -13.92 -8.47 2.07
N VAL A 56 -13.91 -8.09 3.36
CA VAL A 56 -13.51 -6.74 3.77
C VAL A 56 -12.01 -6.51 3.56
N VAL A 57 -11.15 -7.51 3.83
CA VAL A 57 -9.70 -7.38 3.59
C VAL A 57 -9.41 -7.16 2.10
N ARG A 58 -10.08 -7.88 1.20
CA ARG A 58 -9.99 -7.65 -0.26
C ARG A 58 -10.45 -6.24 -0.67
N TYR A 59 -11.54 -5.77 -0.08
CA TYR A 59 -12.03 -4.41 -0.32
C TYR A 59 -11.01 -3.36 0.13
N LEU A 60 -10.46 -3.51 1.35
CA LEU A 60 -9.44 -2.60 1.87
C LEU A 60 -8.15 -2.60 1.02
N TYR A 61 -7.70 -3.77 0.57
CA TYR A 61 -6.57 -3.88 -0.35
C TYR A 61 -6.83 -3.12 -1.66
N ARG A 62 -8.00 -3.30 -2.27
CA ARG A 62 -8.39 -2.60 -3.50
C ARG A 62 -8.43 -1.09 -3.28
N THR A 63 -9.02 -0.66 -2.18
CA THR A 63 -9.07 0.75 -1.76
C THR A 63 -7.67 1.33 -1.58
N THR A 64 -6.82 0.67 -0.79
CA THR A 64 -5.43 1.09 -0.59
C THR A 64 -4.70 1.22 -1.93
N ARG A 65 -4.82 0.23 -2.81
CA ARG A 65 -4.17 0.25 -4.14
C ARG A 65 -4.60 1.44 -4.99
N ILE A 66 -5.90 1.75 -5.04
CA ILE A 66 -6.43 2.88 -5.81
C ILE A 66 -5.89 4.19 -5.24
N PHE A 67 -5.95 4.38 -3.93
CA PHE A 67 -5.50 5.63 -3.33
C PHE A 67 -3.98 5.80 -3.35
N VAL A 68 -3.19 4.73 -3.32
CA VAL A 68 -1.74 4.79 -3.57
C VAL A 68 -1.44 5.28 -4.98
N LEU A 69 -2.19 4.83 -5.98
CA LEU A 69 -2.04 5.33 -7.36
C LEU A 69 -2.43 6.81 -7.46
N ILE A 70 -3.53 7.21 -6.82
CA ILE A 70 -3.98 8.61 -6.82
C ILE A 70 -2.97 9.49 -6.06
N SER A 71 -2.28 8.99 -5.04
CA SER A 71 -1.26 9.74 -4.30
C SER A 71 -0.08 10.18 -5.17
N LEU A 72 0.21 9.48 -6.27
CA LEU A 72 1.19 9.94 -7.25
C LEU A 72 0.79 11.29 -7.87
N GLY A 73 -0.52 11.59 -7.95
CA GLY A 73 -1.02 12.90 -8.36
C GLY A 73 -0.56 14.02 -7.42
N VAL A 74 -0.53 13.76 -6.10
CA VAL A 74 0.00 14.71 -5.11
C VAL A 74 1.45 15.08 -5.44
N LEU A 75 2.26 14.09 -5.76
CA LEU A 75 3.67 14.29 -6.12
C LEU A 75 3.80 15.08 -7.41
N VAL A 76 3.04 14.74 -8.44
CA VAL A 76 3.08 15.43 -9.75
C VAL A 76 2.71 16.89 -9.59
N PHE A 77 1.58 17.20 -8.95
CA PHE A 77 1.17 18.60 -8.73
C PHE A 77 2.14 19.32 -7.80
N GLY A 78 2.73 18.64 -6.80
CA GLY A 78 3.77 19.20 -5.94
C GLY A 78 5.04 19.57 -6.71
N ILE A 79 5.51 18.72 -7.62
CA ILE A 79 6.67 19.01 -8.47
C ILE A 79 6.39 20.19 -9.39
N VAL A 80 5.22 20.20 -10.05
CA VAL A 80 4.84 21.32 -10.94
C VAL A 80 4.78 22.63 -10.16
N LEU A 81 4.21 22.63 -8.97
CA LEU A 81 4.14 23.79 -8.09
C LEU A 81 5.55 24.27 -7.68
N ALA A 82 6.43 23.35 -7.31
CA ALA A 82 7.81 23.65 -6.95
C ALA A 82 8.60 24.28 -8.12
N GLN A 83 8.34 23.83 -9.36
CA GLN A 83 8.93 24.42 -10.57
C GLN A 83 8.43 25.84 -10.80
N GLN A 84 7.13 26.08 -10.69
CA GLN A 84 6.52 27.40 -10.88
C GLN A 84 7.04 28.43 -9.87
N LEU A 85 7.24 27.99 -8.63
CA LEU A 85 7.70 28.87 -7.54
C LEU A 85 9.23 29.00 -7.45
N ASN A 86 10.00 28.22 -8.23
CA ASN A 86 11.46 28.11 -8.14
C ASN A 86 11.94 27.68 -6.73
N ASP A 87 11.19 26.81 -6.08
CA ASP A 87 11.39 26.41 -4.69
C ASP A 87 12.32 25.19 -4.52
N PHE A 88 12.86 24.62 -5.61
CA PHE A 88 13.76 23.45 -5.53
C PHE A 88 15.05 23.69 -4.75
N ALA A 89 15.48 24.95 -4.62
CA ALA A 89 16.63 25.28 -3.79
C ALA A 89 16.33 25.24 -2.28
N LYS A 90 15.06 25.13 -1.89
CA LYS A 90 14.67 25.14 -0.48
C LYS A 90 14.86 23.74 0.16
N PRO A 91 15.66 23.63 1.24
CA PRO A 91 15.99 22.34 1.82
C PRO A 91 14.77 21.59 2.38
N TRP A 92 13.79 22.30 2.93
CA TRP A 92 12.57 21.70 3.45
C TRP A 92 11.75 20.97 2.38
N LEU A 93 11.70 21.52 1.18
CA LEU A 93 10.98 20.89 0.07
C LEU A 93 11.65 19.58 -0.35
N ASN A 94 12.98 19.56 -0.42
CA ASN A 94 13.73 18.35 -0.74
C ASN A 94 13.52 17.27 0.32
N ILE A 95 13.48 17.65 1.60
CA ILE A 95 13.16 16.73 2.70
C ILE A 95 11.74 16.19 2.55
N ALA A 96 10.76 17.05 2.31
CA ALA A 96 9.36 16.64 2.12
C ALA A 96 9.19 15.70 0.92
N MET A 97 9.86 15.96 -0.20
CA MET A 97 9.85 15.08 -1.38
C MET A 97 10.48 13.71 -1.08
N THR A 98 11.59 13.70 -0.35
CA THR A 98 12.25 12.44 0.05
C THR A 98 11.34 11.63 0.97
N LEU A 99 10.73 12.24 1.98
CA LEU A 99 9.78 11.60 2.87
C LEU A 99 8.57 11.06 2.09
N PHE A 100 8.05 11.82 1.12
CA PHE A 100 6.96 11.35 0.27
C PHE A 100 7.34 10.08 -0.50
N VAL A 101 8.56 10.01 -1.07
CA VAL A 101 9.04 8.81 -1.75
C VAL A 101 9.13 7.63 -0.76
N VAL A 102 9.63 7.88 0.45
CA VAL A 102 9.67 6.87 1.52
C VAL A 102 8.26 6.39 1.86
N ALA A 103 7.29 7.30 2.00
CA ALA A 103 5.88 6.93 2.23
C ALA A 103 5.35 6.01 1.13
N ILE A 104 5.60 6.32 -0.15
CA ILE A 104 5.18 5.48 -1.27
C ILE A 104 5.79 4.08 -1.19
N VAL A 105 7.08 3.97 -0.89
CA VAL A 105 7.76 2.67 -0.72
C VAL A 105 7.12 1.87 0.41
N LEU A 106 6.87 2.49 1.57
CA LEU A 106 6.19 1.85 2.69
C LEU A 106 4.77 1.39 2.32
N LEU A 107 4.02 2.21 1.57
CA LEU A 107 2.69 1.86 1.09
C LEU A 107 2.71 0.66 0.14
N VAL A 108 3.71 0.56 -0.73
CA VAL A 108 3.90 -0.62 -1.61
C VAL A 108 4.18 -1.88 -0.78
N ILE A 109 4.99 -1.77 0.28
CA ILE A 109 5.23 -2.88 1.20
C ILE A 109 3.93 -3.30 1.89
N VAL A 110 3.15 -2.34 2.39
CA VAL A 110 1.82 -2.61 3.00
C VAL A 110 0.89 -3.32 2.01
N LEU A 111 0.82 -2.88 0.75
CA LEU A 111 0.02 -3.54 -0.29
C LEU A 111 0.47 -5.00 -0.50
N ARG A 112 1.78 -5.24 -0.51
CA ARG A 112 2.33 -6.60 -0.63
C ARG A 112 1.92 -7.48 0.57
N ASP A 113 2.00 -6.93 1.79
CA ASP A 113 1.64 -7.64 3.01
C ASP A 113 0.12 -7.89 3.09
N GLN A 114 -0.71 -6.93 2.67
CA GLN A 114 -2.16 -7.13 2.53
C GLN A 114 -2.48 -8.26 1.55
N ARG A 115 -1.79 -8.33 0.40
CA ARG A 115 -1.99 -9.39 -0.59
C ARG A 115 -1.62 -10.76 -0.03
N LYS A 116 -0.51 -10.87 0.71
CA LYS A 116 -0.11 -12.10 1.39
C LYS A 116 -1.13 -12.53 2.44
N SER A 117 -1.67 -11.57 3.22
CA SER A 117 -2.71 -11.86 4.20
C SER A 117 -3.99 -12.39 3.55
N ILE A 118 -4.35 -11.88 2.36
CA ILE A 118 -5.50 -12.37 1.60
C ILE A 118 -5.27 -13.82 1.19
N SER A 119 -4.12 -14.15 0.56
CA SER A 119 -3.85 -15.53 0.15
C SER A 119 -3.77 -16.50 1.33
N ALA A 120 -3.22 -16.07 2.47
CA ALA A 120 -3.20 -16.88 3.68
C ALA A 120 -4.62 -17.15 4.24
N LEU A 121 -5.50 -16.14 4.23
CA LEU A 121 -6.89 -16.31 4.65
C LEU A 121 -7.66 -17.22 3.70
N GLU A 122 -7.46 -17.09 2.39
CA GLU A 122 -8.06 -17.97 1.36
C GLU A 122 -7.66 -19.45 1.59
N THR A 123 -6.38 -19.70 1.83
CA THR A 123 -5.87 -21.05 2.13
C THR A 123 -6.49 -21.60 3.41
N ALA A 124 -6.62 -20.76 4.46
CA ALA A 124 -7.21 -21.17 5.72
C ALA A 124 -8.71 -21.48 5.58
N GLU A 125 -9.47 -20.66 4.84
CA GLU A 125 -10.90 -20.91 4.58
C GLU A 125 -11.11 -22.17 3.73
N ALA A 126 -10.28 -22.40 2.70
CA ALA A 126 -10.34 -23.60 1.89
C ALA A 126 -10.07 -24.87 2.70
N ALA A 127 -9.10 -24.81 3.62
CA ALA A 127 -8.79 -25.95 4.50
C ALA A 127 -9.89 -26.21 5.54
N ASP A 128 -10.51 -25.15 6.08
CA ASP A 128 -11.61 -25.27 7.06
C ASP A 128 -12.92 -25.81 6.40
N ALA A 129 -13.06 -25.67 5.07
CA ALA A 129 -14.20 -26.18 4.28
C ALA A 129 -14.09 -27.65 3.89
N LEU A 130 -12.93 -28.29 4.09
CA LEU A 130 -12.73 -29.69 3.74
C LEU A 130 -13.30 -30.63 4.82
N PRO A 131 -13.99 -31.72 4.41
CA PRO A 131 -14.39 -32.75 5.36
C PRO A 131 -13.18 -33.42 6.02
N PRO A 132 -13.29 -33.92 7.24
CA PRO A 132 -12.20 -34.60 7.93
C PRO A 132 -11.71 -35.81 7.09
N GLY A 133 -10.41 -35.79 6.70
CA GLY A 133 -9.80 -36.84 5.90
C GLY A 133 -9.69 -36.57 4.39
N ALA A 134 -10.19 -35.44 3.90
CA ALA A 134 -9.99 -35.05 2.51
C ALA A 134 -8.61 -34.38 2.33
N THR A 135 -7.90 -34.75 1.25
CA THR A 135 -6.67 -34.07 0.82
C THR A 135 -6.99 -32.96 -0.15
N LEU A 136 -6.34 -31.81 0.01
CA LEU A 136 -6.38 -30.74 -0.99
C LEU A 136 -5.62 -31.19 -2.24
N THR A 137 -6.34 -31.59 -3.28
CA THR A 137 -5.73 -31.64 -4.62
C THR A 137 -5.44 -30.20 -5.05
N PRO A 138 -4.23 -29.90 -5.52
CA PRO A 138 -3.91 -28.57 -6.03
C PRO A 138 -4.65 -28.31 -7.35
N VAL A 139 -5.85 -27.76 -7.32
CA VAL A 139 -6.65 -27.33 -8.49
C VAL A 139 -6.06 -26.06 -9.13
N ALA A 140 -4.87 -25.64 -8.79
CA ALA A 140 -4.31 -24.38 -9.28
C ALA A 140 -3.40 -24.48 -10.50
N ALA A 141 -3.15 -25.67 -11.04
CA ALA A 141 -2.20 -25.83 -12.16
C ALA A 141 -2.83 -26.17 -13.52
N ALA A 142 -4.14 -26.30 -13.62
CA ALA A 142 -4.79 -26.84 -14.80
C ALA A 142 -5.58 -25.82 -15.66
N ALA A 143 -5.21 -24.56 -15.65
CA ALA A 143 -5.69 -23.64 -16.67
C ALA A 143 -4.57 -23.37 -17.69
N GLY A 144 -4.32 -24.31 -18.62
CA GLY A 144 -3.55 -24.00 -19.81
C GLY A 144 -2.40 -24.90 -20.24
N ALA A 145 -2.25 -26.12 -19.67
CA ALA A 145 -1.30 -27.08 -20.24
C ALA A 145 -2.06 -28.16 -21.02
N PRO A 146 -1.64 -28.52 -22.26
CA PRO A 146 -2.20 -29.67 -22.97
C PRO A 146 -1.89 -30.95 -22.17
N ALA A 147 -2.86 -31.84 -22.08
CA ALA A 147 -2.72 -33.12 -21.42
C ALA A 147 -1.57 -33.90 -22.09
N LEU A 148 -0.40 -33.89 -21.46
CA LEU A 148 0.64 -34.85 -21.77
C LEU A 148 0.25 -36.16 -21.10
N ASP A 149 0.12 -37.19 -21.90
CA ASP A 149 -0.14 -38.56 -21.53
C ASP A 149 0.99 -39.02 -20.56
N MET A 150 0.74 -38.89 -19.26
CA MET A 150 1.68 -39.31 -18.22
C MET A 150 1.46 -40.76 -17.93
N SER A 151 2.43 -41.60 -18.33
CA SER A 151 2.44 -43.03 -18.01
C SER A 151 2.42 -43.24 -16.48
N PRO A 152 1.81 -44.37 -16.00
CA PRO A 152 1.75 -44.65 -14.55
C PRO A 152 3.11 -44.63 -13.84
N GLU A 153 4.19 -44.95 -14.55
CA GLU A 153 5.57 -44.91 -14.03
C GLU A 153 6.05 -43.48 -13.67
N ALA A 154 5.59 -42.45 -14.39
CA ALA A 154 5.96 -41.06 -14.09
C ALA A 154 5.25 -40.54 -12.85
N VAL A 155 4.05 -41.04 -12.55
CA VAL A 155 3.31 -40.72 -11.33
C VAL A 155 3.96 -41.36 -10.10
N ASP A 156 4.43 -42.60 -10.21
CA ASP A 156 5.14 -43.28 -9.12
C ASP A 156 6.53 -42.69 -8.85
N ALA A 157 7.25 -42.24 -9.89
CA ALA A 157 8.52 -41.53 -9.74
C ALA A 157 8.35 -40.16 -9.06
N ALA A 158 7.26 -39.43 -9.34
CA ALA A 158 6.95 -38.18 -8.69
C ALA A 158 6.56 -38.37 -7.20
N HIS A 159 5.92 -39.51 -6.87
CA HIS A 159 5.63 -39.89 -5.47
C HIS A 159 6.87 -40.34 -4.71
N ALA A 160 7.85 -40.93 -5.38
CA ALA A 160 9.11 -41.39 -4.76
C ALA A 160 10.10 -40.23 -4.49
N ALA A 161 9.94 -39.08 -5.16
CA ALA A 161 10.70 -37.86 -4.89
C ALA A 161 10.15 -37.04 -3.67
N GLY A 162 9.33 -37.67 -2.86
CA GLY A 162 8.57 -37.22 -1.71
C GLY A 162 9.18 -36.12 -0.85
N GLN A 163 8.71 -34.89 -1.07
CA GLN A 163 8.44 -34.02 0.06
C GLN A 163 7.00 -34.30 0.48
N PRO A 164 6.73 -34.73 1.74
CA PRO A 164 5.37 -34.91 2.19
C PRO A 164 4.65 -33.56 2.11
N GLU A 165 3.63 -33.47 1.24
CA GLU A 165 2.75 -32.32 1.24
C GLU A 165 2.20 -32.17 2.67
N PRO A 166 2.34 -30.97 3.28
CA PRO A 166 1.87 -30.78 4.63
C PRO A 166 0.38 -31.08 4.68
N ALA A 167 -0.03 -31.95 5.60
CA ALA A 167 -1.43 -32.28 5.81
C ALA A 167 -2.27 -31.00 5.84
N PRO A 168 -3.51 -30.98 5.31
CA PRO A 168 -4.33 -29.76 5.18
C PRO A 168 -4.40 -28.92 6.46
N GLN A 169 -4.39 -29.59 7.61
CA GLN A 169 -4.36 -28.94 8.92
C GLN A 169 -3.05 -28.19 9.20
N VAL A 170 -1.91 -28.73 8.76
CA VAL A 170 -0.60 -28.08 8.91
C VAL A 170 -0.52 -26.87 7.99
N ALA A 171 -1.00 -26.97 6.74
CA ALA A 171 -1.08 -25.86 5.81
C ALA A 171 -1.99 -24.73 6.34
N ALA A 172 -3.14 -25.07 6.91
CA ALA A 172 -4.04 -24.12 7.56
C ALA A 172 -3.40 -23.44 8.78
N ALA A 173 -2.68 -24.18 9.61
CA ALA A 173 -1.98 -23.63 10.77
C ALA A 173 -0.86 -22.67 10.36
N GLN A 174 -0.09 -23.00 9.33
CA GLN A 174 0.94 -22.13 8.75
C GLN A 174 0.32 -20.88 8.15
N ALA A 175 -0.77 -20.99 7.38
CA ALA A 175 -1.49 -19.86 6.82
C ALA A 175 -2.01 -18.90 7.90
N ARG A 176 -2.55 -19.43 9.01
CA ARG A 176 -2.99 -18.63 10.15
C ARG A 176 -1.83 -17.91 10.84
N HIS A 177 -0.68 -18.57 10.96
CA HIS A 177 0.53 -17.95 11.51
C HIS A 177 1.03 -16.81 10.62
N VAL A 178 1.11 -17.02 9.31
CA VAL A 178 1.48 -15.97 8.32
C VAL A 178 0.52 -14.78 8.43
N ALA A 179 -0.78 -14.99 8.44
CA ALA A 179 -1.76 -13.91 8.59
C ALA A 179 -1.57 -13.12 9.90
N THR A 180 -1.17 -13.77 10.98
CA THR A 180 -0.92 -13.11 12.27
C THR A 180 0.34 -12.23 12.22
N VAL A 181 1.42 -12.72 11.62
CA VAL A 181 2.69 -11.96 11.45
C VAL A 181 2.48 -10.76 10.54
N GLU A 182 1.86 -10.96 9.38
CA GLU A 182 1.60 -9.87 8.43
C GLU A 182 0.66 -8.81 9.03
N ARG A 183 -0.30 -9.20 9.86
CA ARG A 183 -1.14 -8.26 10.61
C ARG A 183 -0.33 -7.31 11.49
N GLY A 184 0.64 -7.84 12.24
CA GLY A 184 1.52 -7.03 13.08
C GLY A 184 2.34 -6.04 12.25
N ARG A 185 2.93 -6.50 11.15
CA ARG A 185 3.70 -5.68 10.23
C ARG A 185 2.85 -4.57 9.60
N ILE A 186 1.65 -4.87 9.11
CA ILE A 186 0.74 -3.89 8.52
C ILE A 186 0.39 -2.80 9.55
N ALA A 187 0.13 -3.17 10.82
CA ALA A 187 -0.18 -2.20 11.87
C ALA A 187 1.02 -1.26 12.14
N THR A 188 2.22 -1.82 12.25
CA THR A 188 3.45 -1.03 12.49
C THR A 188 3.77 -0.13 11.30
N LEU A 189 3.77 -0.67 10.09
CA LEU A 189 4.03 0.11 8.88
C LEU A 189 2.98 1.21 8.67
N GLY A 190 1.71 0.92 8.96
CA GLY A 190 0.64 1.91 8.90
C GLY A 190 0.84 3.07 9.88
N ALA A 191 1.30 2.78 11.10
CA ALA A 191 1.65 3.81 12.07
C ALA A 191 2.84 4.67 11.60
N VAL A 192 3.89 4.05 11.06
CA VAL A 192 5.05 4.76 10.50
C VAL A 192 4.63 5.68 9.36
N VAL A 193 3.81 5.19 8.43
CA VAL A 193 3.27 6.00 7.32
C VAL A 193 2.44 7.17 7.84
N ALA A 194 1.61 6.97 8.87
CA ALA A 194 0.82 8.05 9.45
C ALA A 194 1.69 9.13 10.08
N VAL A 195 2.76 8.75 10.80
CA VAL A 195 3.73 9.68 11.37
C VAL A 195 4.49 10.42 10.26
N ASP A 196 4.90 9.73 9.22
CA ASP A 196 5.59 10.32 8.07
C ASP A 196 4.72 11.39 7.38
N TRP A 197 3.43 11.13 7.17
CA TRP A 197 2.48 12.13 6.68
C TRP A 197 2.36 13.35 7.59
N LEU A 198 2.35 13.15 8.92
CA LEU A 198 2.33 14.26 9.86
C LEU A 198 3.59 15.10 9.78
N VAL A 199 4.77 14.49 9.64
CA VAL A 199 6.04 15.20 9.48
C VAL A 199 6.03 16.02 8.20
N ILE A 200 5.59 15.45 7.07
CA ILE A 200 5.46 16.18 5.80
C ILE A 200 4.51 17.39 5.96
N LEU A 201 3.37 17.19 6.63
CA LEU A 201 2.40 18.26 6.86
C LEU A 201 2.99 19.38 7.72
N VAL A 202 3.70 19.04 8.79
CA VAL A 202 4.41 20.03 9.64
C VAL A 202 5.43 20.81 8.83
N LEU A 203 6.24 20.12 8.01
CA LEU A 203 7.21 20.76 7.14
C LEU A 203 6.56 21.72 6.14
N MET A 204 5.39 21.40 5.64
CA MET A 204 4.67 22.25 4.68
C MET A 204 3.97 23.44 5.32
N VAL A 205 3.51 23.31 6.57
CA VAL A 205 2.78 24.38 7.28
C VAL A 205 3.72 25.35 7.97
N TRP A 206 4.84 24.85 8.54
CA TRP A 206 5.78 25.67 9.32
C TRP A 206 6.73 26.51 8.47
N HIS A 207 6.57 26.51 7.20
CA HIS A 207 7.49 27.07 6.21
C HIS A 207 6.83 28.21 5.45
#